data_2812eecec88d4bb25b70baaae39b2c71
#
_entry.id   2812eecec88d4bb25b70baaae39b2c71
#
_cell.length_a   1.000
_cell.length_b   1.000
_cell.length_c   1.000
_cell.angle_alpha   90.00
_cell.angle_beta   90.00
_cell.angle_gamma   90.00
#
_symmetry.space_group_name_H-M   'P 1'
#
loop_
_entity.id
_entity.type
_entity.pdbx_description
1 polymer ?
#
loop_
_entity_poly.entity_id
_entity_poly.type
_entity_poly.pdbx_seq_one_letter_code
_entity_poly.pdbx_strand_id
1 'polypeptide(L)'
;HCDLNNFYASVETVVSPELRGKAIAICGRTEDRHGIVLAKSEAAKKCGVKTGDVIWQAKGKCPNLLVFPPRFSEYIKYSRAVKSIYGRYTDMIEPFGIDECWLDVSGSTRLFGSPETIADDVREAVKKELGLTISVGVSFNKVFAKLGSDMKKPDAVTVIRRENFRDMIWQLPAEDMLWVGRSTSKVLKKYGIITIGDIAKSDPAFLKTTFGKNGVVLWRCANGLENSPVCNMGYRPPVKSVGRGVTCVDDLRDNNEVWRVLLSLSHAVSKHLREDGLLAGGVQIGIKNTALFTSQSQSKLIYPTQNSREIALKAFSLFKQTYKWQTPVRAVTVRAIE
;
A
#
# COMPACT_ATOMS: atom_id res chain seq x y z
N HIS A 1 -2.15 -8.53 13.76
CA HIS A 1 -2.33 -7.95 12.42
C HIS A 1 -3.28 -8.80 11.59
N CYS A 2 -4.28 -8.18 11.03
CA CYS A 2 -5.29 -8.80 10.18
C CYS A 2 -5.11 -8.35 8.72
N ASP A 3 -5.18 -9.29 7.77
CA ASP A 3 -4.99 -9.06 6.34
C ASP A 3 -6.09 -9.82 5.56
N LEU A 4 -6.91 -9.08 4.80
CA LEU A 4 -7.99 -9.64 4.00
C LEU A 4 -7.45 -10.40 2.79
N ASN A 5 -7.76 -11.69 2.68
CA ASN A 5 -7.24 -12.53 1.62
C ASN A 5 -7.80 -12.15 0.25
N ASN A 6 -6.91 -11.83 -0.72
CA ASN A 6 -7.27 -11.49 -2.10
C ASN A 6 -8.36 -10.40 -2.20
N PHE A 7 -8.33 -9.42 -1.33
CA PHE A 7 -9.45 -8.56 -0.92
C PHE A 7 -10.39 -8.18 -2.06
N TYR A 8 -9.93 -7.46 -3.09
CA TYR A 8 -10.81 -7.00 -4.18
C TYR A 8 -11.47 -8.17 -4.90
N ALA A 9 -10.72 -9.22 -5.20
CA ALA A 9 -11.27 -10.40 -5.87
C ALA A 9 -12.26 -11.15 -4.97
N SER A 10 -12.01 -11.19 -3.66
CA SER A 10 -12.93 -11.80 -2.70
C SER A 10 -14.25 -11.01 -2.58
N VAL A 11 -14.19 -9.67 -2.55
CA VAL A 11 -15.40 -8.83 -2.58
C VAL A 11 -16.21 -9.07 -3.85
N GLU A 12 -15.55 -9.19 -5.03
CA GLU A 12 -16.26 -9.50 -6.28
C GLU A 12 -17.00 -10.84 -6.18
N THR A 13 -16.41 -11.86 -5.57
CA THR A 13 -17.06 -13.18 -5.41
C THR A 13 -18.15 -13.21 -4.35
N VAL A 14 -18.15 -12.29 -3.41
CA VAL A 14 -19.25 -12.11 -2.45
C VAL A 14 -20.43 -11.42 -3.11
N VAL A 15 -20.17 -10.36 -3.88
CA VAL A 15 -21.23 -9.59 -4.58
C VAL A 15 -21.79 -10.37 -5.77
N SER A 16 -20.98 -11.19 -6.43
CA SER A 16 -21.35 -12.01 -7.60
C SER A 16 -20.98 -13.47 -7.34
N PRO A 17 -21.84 -14.23 -6.64
CA PRO A 17 -21.55 -15.60 -6.20
C PRO A 17 -21.20 -16.58 -7.34
N GLU A 18 -21.66 -16.32 -8.56
CA GLU A 18 -21.34 -17.09 -9.77
C GLU A 18 -19.85 -17.04 -10.16
N LEU A 19 -19.09 -16.12 -9.58
CA LEU A 19 -17.63 -16.01 -9.77
C LEU A 19 -16.82 -16.89 -8.81
N ARG A 20 -17.47 -17.51 -7.83
CA ARG A 20 -16.79 -18.39 -6.86
C ARG A 20 -16.08 -19.56 -7.58
N GLY A 21 -14.83 -19.79 -7.20
CA GLY A 21 -14.00 -20.84 -7.79
C GLY A 21 -13.41 -20.49 -9.16
N LYS A 22 -13.85 -19.42 -9.82
CA LYS A 22 -13.31 -19.01 -11.11
C LYS A 22 -11.98 -18.24 -10.95
N ALA A 23 -11.16 -18.32 -11.98
CA ALA A 23 -9.95 -17.51 -12.08
C ALA A 23 -10.36 -16.08 -12.48
N ILE A 24 -10.30 -15.15 -11.52
CA ILE A 24 -10.64 -13.74 -11.75
C ILE A 24 -9.46 -12.83 -11.37
N ALA A 25 -9.33 -11.72 -12.07
CA ALA A 25 -8.39 -10.64 -11.76
C ALA A 25 -9.09 -9.29 -11.83
N ILE A 26 -8.78 -8.43 -10.87
CA ILE A 26 -9.20 -7.03 -10.86
C ILE A 26 -8.08 -6.22 -11.47
N CYS A 27 -8.36 -5.51 -12.55
CA CYS A 27 -7.35 -4.81 -13.34
C CYS A 27 -7.78 -3.37 -13.62
N GLY A 28 -6.82 -2.47 -13.71
CA GLY A 28 -7.05 -1.14 -14.26
C GLY A 28 -7.47 -1.21 -15.74
N ARG A 29 -7.98 -0.10 -16.27
CA ARG A 29 -8.43 -0.02 -17.67
C ARG A 29 -7.24 -0.11 -18.64
N THR A 30 -7.37 -0.95 -19.63
CA THR A 30 -6.33 -1.15 -20.67
C THR A 30 -6.16 0.08 -21.53
N GLU A 31 -7.28 0.74 -21.86
CA GLU A 31 -7.34 1.94 -22.69
C GLU A 31 -6.56 3.11 -22.07
N ASP A 32 -6.50 3.17 -20.75
CA ASP A 32 -5.80 4.22 -19.99
C ASP A 32 -4.32 3.89 -19.73
N ARG A 33 -3.74 2.89 -20.41
CA ARG A 33 -2.36 2.38 -20.12
C ARG A 33 -2.17 1.86 -18.69
N HIS A 34 -3.24 1.57 -17.95
CA HIS A 34 -3.23 1.08 -16.57
C HIS A 34 -3.63 -0.38 -16.42
N GLY A 35 -3.61 -1.15 -17.49
CA GLY A 35 -4.05 -2.54 -17.55
C GLY A 35 -3.18 -3.54 -16.80
N ILE A 36 -2.97 -3.32 -15.49
CA ILE A 36 -2.25 -4.24 -14.60
C ILE A 36 -3.18 -4.91 -13.60
N VAL A 37 -2.82 -6.12 -13.18
CA VAL A 37 -3.50 -6.86 -12.12
C VAL A 37 -3.28 -6.17 -10.78
N LEU A 38 -4.37 -5.71 -10.16
CA LEU A 38 -4.39 -5.12 -8.82
C LEU A 38 -4.59 -6.20 -7.76
N ALA A 39 -5.56 -7.10 -8.00
CA ALA A 39 -5.84 -8.25 -7.14
C ALA A 39 -6.30 -9.45 -8.00
N LYS A 40 -6.25 -10.64 -7.44
CA LYS A 40 -6.59 -11.89 -8.14
C LYS A 40 -7.15 -12.91 -7.18
N SER A 41 -8.01 -13.83 -7.68
CA SER A 41 -8.52 -14.97 -6.91
C SER A 41 -7.44 -16.02 -6.68
N GLU A 42 -7.66 -16.93 -5.72
CA GLU A 42 -6.79 -18.08 -5.48
C GLU A 42 -6.66 -18.97 -6.73
N ALA A 43 -7.73 -19.14 -7.50
CA ALA A 43 -7.69 -19.90 -8.76
C ALA A 43 -6.73 -19.24 -9.77
N ALA A 44 -6.78 -17.92 -9.94
CA ALA A 44 -5.84 -17.20 -10.79
C ALA A 44 -4.40 -17.23 -10.26
N LYS A 45 -4.22 -17.18 -8.93
CA LYS A 45 -2.90 -17.29 -8.27
C LYS A 45 -2.27 -18.68 -8.53
N LYS A 46 -3.05 -19.76 -8.47
CA LYS A 46 -2.59 -21.11 -8.79
C LYS A 46 -2.13 -21.25 -10.24
N CYS A 47 -2.69 -20.48 -11.18
CA CYS A 47 -2.21 -20.39 -12.56
C CYS A 47 -0.92 -19.54 -12.71
N GLY A 48 -0.38 -18.98 -11.62
CA GLY A 48 0.84 -18.17 -11.64
C GLY A 48 0.63 -16.68 -11.97
N VAL A 49 -0.63 -16.18 -11.97
CA VAL A 49 -0.93 -14.74 -12.12
C VAL A 49 -0.42 -13.99 -10.91
N LYS A 50 0.29 -12.88 -11.13
CA LYS A 50 0.87 -12.04 -10.06
C LYS A 50 0.26 -10.63 -10.10
N THR A 51 0.17 -9.99 -8.93
CA THR A 51 -0.12 -8.55 -8.85
C THR A 51 0.98 -7.78 -9.56
N GLY A 52 0.58 -6.80 -10.39
CA GLY A 52 1.49 -6.06 -11.27
C GLY A 52 1.72 -6.68 -12.65
N ASP A 53 1.26 -7.93 -12.90
CA ASP A 53 1.25 -8.46 -14.28
C ASP A 53 0.38 -7.56 -15.17
N VAL A 54 0.82 -7.32 -16.39
CA VAL A 54 -0.05 -6.71 -17.41
C VAL A 54 -1.08 -7.75 -17.89
N ILE A 55 -2.26 -7.29 -18.32
CA ILE A 55 -3.40 -8.19 -18.62
C ILE A 55 -3.03 -9.29 -19.62
N TRP A 56 -2.27 -8.97 -20.67
CA TRP A 56 -1.88 -9.96 -21.67
C TRP A 56 -0.96 -11.06 -21.09
N GLN A 57 -0.05 -10.70 -20.15
CA GLN A 57 0.79 -11.68 -19.44
C GLN A 57 -0.06 -12.56 -18.53
N ALA A 58 -1.00 -11.94 -17.79
CA ALA A 58 -1.90 -12.66 -16.91
C ALA A 58 -2.78 -13.67 -17.69
N LYS A 59 -3.32 -13.26 -18.84
CA LYS A 59 -4.08 -14.16 -19.75
C LYS A 59 -3.21 -15.26 -20.37
N GLY A 60 -1.95 -14.96 -20.67
CA GLY A 60 -0.99 -15.99 -21.14
C GLY A 60 -0.73 -17.08 -20.09
N LYS A 61 -0.70 -16.72 -18.80
CA LYS A 61 -0.57 -17.66 -17.68
C LYS A 61 -1.88 -18.41 -17.37
N CYS A 62 -3.01 -17.77 -17.59
CA CYS A 62 -4.34 -18.25 -17.25
C CYS A 62 -5.33 -17.93 -18.40
N PRO A 63 -5.44 -18.77 -19.44
CA PRO A 63 -6.27 -18.48 -20.62
C PRO A 63 -7.74 -18.17 -20.30
N ASN A 64 -8.29 -18.83 -19.28
CA ASN A 64 -9.69 -18.65 -18.83
C ASN A 64 -9.85 -17.52 -17.79
N LEU A 65 -8.88 -16.62 -17.67
CA LEU A 65 -8.92 -15.51 -16.71
C LEU A 65 -10.02 -14.51 -17.07
N LEU A 66 -10.96 -14.34 -16.14
CA LEU A 66 -11.95 -13.28 -16.21
C LEU A 66 -11.38 -11.98 -15.59
N VAL A 67 -11.49 -10.88 -16.33
CA VAL A 67 -10.92 -9.59 -15.93
C VAL A 67 -12.04 -8.61 -15.66
N PHE A 68 -12.00 -7.95 -14.50
CA PHE A 68 -12.98 -6.97 -14.06
C PHE A 68 -12.31 -5.63 -13.70
N PRO A 69 -12.96 -4.50 -13.97
CA PRO A 69 -12.51 -3.20 -13.47
C PRO A 69 -12.72 -3.11 -11.95
N PRO A 70 -11.92 -2.30 -11.22
CA PRO A 70 -12.07 -2.15 -9.78
C PRO A 70 -13.33 -1.36 -9.41
N ARG A 71 -14.06 -1.83 -8.39
CA ARG A 71 -15.22 -1.19 -7.79
C ARG A 71 -14.87 -0.63 -6.40
N PHE A 72 -14.06 0.43 -6.35
CA PHE A 72 -13.53 0.98 -5.10
C PHE A 72 -14.59 1.34 -4.05
N SER A 73 -15.79 1.76 -4.46
CA SER A 73 -16.90 2.03 -3.53
C SER A 73 -17.29 0.80 -2.72
N GLU A 74 -17.39 -0.37 -3.37
CA GLU A 74 -17.67 -1.63 -2.69
C GLU A 74 -16.51 -2.04 -1.77
N TYR A 75 -15.26 -1.91 -2.24
CA TYR A 75 -14.10 -2.25 -1.41
C TYR A 75 -14.03 -1.39 -0.15
N ILE A 76 -14.30 -0.10 -0.25
CA ILE A 76 -14.36 0.80 0.92
C ILE A 76 -15.48 0.40 1.88
N LYS A 77 -16.67 0.02 1.35
CA LYS A 77 -17.81 -0.45 2.14
C LYS A 77 -17.44 -1.69 2.95
N TYR A 78 -16.87 -2.73 2.29
CA TYR A 78 -16.44 -3.95 2.96
C TYR A 78 -15.29 -3.70 3.94
N SER A 79 -14.31 -2.87 3.61
CA SER A 79 -13.24 -2.45 4.51
C SER A 79 -13.77 -1.82 5.80
N ARG A 80 -14.79 -0.96 5.70
CA ARG A 80 -15.45 -0.34 6.86
C ARG A 80 -16.21 -1.37 7.69
N ALA A 81 -16.93 -2.28 7.03
CA ALA A 81 -17.67 -3.36 7.71
C ALA A 81 -16.72 -4.27 8.51
N VAL A 82 -15.59 -4.67 7.92
CA VAL A 82 -14.55 -5.45 8.61
C VAL A 82 -14.00 -4.70 9.82
N LYS A 83 -13.67 -3.41 9.67
CA LYS A 83 -13.18 -2.58 10.79
C LYS A 83 -14.22 -2.42 11.90
N SER A 84 -15.50 -2.41 11.56
CA SER A 84 -16.59 -2.43 12.57
C SER A 84 -16.62 -3.73 13.34
N ILE A 85 -16.34 -4.88 12.72
CA ILE A 85 -16.18 -6.16 13.42
C ILE A 85 -15.00 -6.10 14.38
N TYR A 86 -13.84 -5.60 13.95
CA TYR A 86 -12.65 -5.42 14.79
C TYR A 86 -12.93 -4.55 16.01
N GLY A 87 -13.74 -3.49 15.84
CA GLY A 87 -14.15 -2.57 16.90
C GLY A 87 -14.97 -3.18 18.05
N ARG A 88 -15.45 -4.42 17.90
CA ARG A 88 -16.11 -5.18 18.98
C ARG A 88 -15.10 -5.71 20.01
N TYR A 89 -13.86 -5.88 19.60
CA TYR A 89 -12.80 -6.49 20.39
C TYR A 89 -11.82 -5.48 20.99
N THR A 90 -11.61 -4.36 20.32
CA THR A 90 -10.71 -3.28 20.77
C THR A 90 -11.01 -1.97 20.06
N ASP A 91 -10.74 -0.84 20.72
CA ASP A 91 -10.74 0.50 20.10
C ASP A 91 -9.37 0.91 19.54
N MET A 92 -8.33 0.13 19.89
CA MET A 92 -6.97 0.33 19.41
C MET A 92 -6.79 -0.37 18.06
N ILE A 93 -7.25 0.30 16.99
CA ILE A 93 -7.23 -0.21 15.61
C ILE A 93 -6.50 0.78 14.73
N GLU A 94 -5.36 0.36 14.20
CA GLU A 94 -4.56 1.16 13.26
C GLU A 94 -4.66 0.57 11.86
N PRO A 95 -5.32 1.26 10.92
CA PRO A 95 -5.37 0.84 9.54
C PRO A 95 -3.99 0.88 8.85
N PHE A 96 -3.67 -0.16 8.10
CA PHE A 96 -2.51 -0.23 7.23
C PHE A 96 -2.97 -0.52 5.79
N GLY A 97 -3.57 0.49 5.18
CA GLY A 97 -4.23 0.35 3.88
C GLY A 97 -5.73 0.13 3.99
N ILE A 98 -6.31 -0.38 2.91
CA ILE A 98 -7.76 -0.62 2.80
C ILE A 98 -8.17 -1.97 3.41
N ASP A 99 -7.29 -2.95 3.38
CA ASP A 99 -7.50 -4.37 3.69
C ASP A 99 -6.71 -4.89 4.89
N GLU A 100 -5.85 -4.07 5.47
CA GLU A 100 -5.00 -4.46 6.58
C GLU A 100 -5.21 -3.57 7.81
N CYS A 101 -5.09 -4.15 9.02
CA CYS A 101 -5.13 -3.43 10.29
C CYS A 101 -4.24 -4.10 11.34
N TRP A 102 -3.61 -3.27 12.18
CA TRP A 102 -3.14 -3.72 13.49
C TRP A 102 -4.21 -3.49 14.55
N LEU A 103 -4.34 -4.43 15.46
CA LEU A 103 -5.21 -4.38 16.62
C LEU A 103 -4.36 -4.61 17.87
N ASP A 104 -4.43 -3.72 18.85
CA ASP A 104 -3.91 -4.01 20.18
C ASP A 104 -5.06 -4.56 21.03
N VAL A 105 -4.96 -5.83 21.39
CA VAL A 105 -5.95 -6.54 22.18
C VAL A 105 -5.50 -6.77 23.63
N SER A 106 -4.39 -6.16 24.04
CA SER A 106 -3.82 -6.35 25.39
C SER A 106 -4.81 -6.00 26.51
N GLY A 107 -5.61 -4.94 26.31
CA GLY A 107 -6.65 -4.54 27.26
C GLY A 107 -7.93 -5.39 27.21
N SER A 108 -8.08 -6.24 26.19
CA SER A 108 -9.33 -6.97 25.91
C SER A 108 -9.30 -8.44 26.37
N THR A 109 -8.14 -8.93 26.78
CA THR A 109 -7.93 -10.36 27.12
C THR A 109 -8.77 -10.87 28.28
N ARG A 110 -9.17 -9.99 29.20
CA ARG A 110 -10.07 -10.37 30.31
C ARG A 110 -11.50 -10.65 29.85
N LEU A 111 -11.92 -10.03 28.75
CA LEU A 111 -13.28 -10.14 28.22
C LEU A 111 -13.40 -11.26 27.16
N PHE A 112 -12.37 -11.40 26.31
CA PHE A 112 -12.44 -12.24 25.11
C PHE A 112 -11.45 -13.40 25.10
N GLY A 113 -10.65 -13.58 26.17
CA GLY A 113 -9.67 -14.66 26.24
C GLY A 113 -8.30 -14.30 25.69
N SER A 114 -7.52 -15.30 25.32
CA SER A 114 -6.15 -15.12 24.83
C SER A 114 -6.12 -14.37 23.49
N PRO A 115 -5.00 -13.72 23.14
CA PRO A 115 -4.87 -13.08 21.82
C PRO A 115 -5.09 -14.05 20.66
N GLU A 116 -4.75 -15.31 20.83
CA GLU A 116 -5.01 -16.38 19.85
C GLU A 116 -6.51 -16.66 19.71
N THR A 117 -7.24 -16.72 20.82
CA THR A 117 -8.70 -16.89 20.83
C THR A 117 -9.36 -15.70 20.13
N ILE A 118 -8.97 -14.48 20.47
CA ILE A 118 -9.48 -13.26 19.82
C ILE A 118 -9.20 -13.29 18.30
N ALA A 119 -8.02 -13.73 17.89
CA ALA A 119 -7.67 -13.83 16.48
C ALA A 119 -8.57 -14.80 15.71
N ASP A 120 -8.87 -15.96 16.29
CA ASP A 120 -9.79 -16.93 15.69
C ASP A 120 -11.22 -16.42 15.68
N ASP A 121 -11.71 -15.81 16.76
CA ASP A 121 -13.04 -15.23 16.83
C ASP A 121 -13.25 -14.14 15.78
N VAL A 122 -12.27 -13.23 15.63
CA VAL A 122 -12.28 -12.17 14.60
C VAL A 122 -12.31 -12.79 13.21
N ARG A 123 -11.49 -13.81 12.95
CA ARG A 123 -11.43 -14.52 11.67
C ARG A 123 -12.77 -15.15 11.32
N GLU A 124 -13.37 -15.88 12.25
CA GLU A 124 -14.66 -16.53 12.05
C GLU A 124 -15.82 -15.50 11.91
N ALA A 125 -15.79 -14.41 12.68
CA ALA A 125 -16.79 -13.34 12.56
C ALA A 125 -16.77 -12.70 11.17
N VAL A 126 -15.58 -12.35 10.65
CA VAL A 126 -15.44 -11.79 9.29
C VAL A 126 -15.94 -12.77 8.24
N LYS A 127 -15.62 -14.05 8.39
CA LYS A 127 -16.03 -15.11 7.46
C LYS A 127 -17.54 -15.32 7.48
N LYS A 128 -18.14 -15.42 8.65
CA LYS A 128 -19.58 -15.68 8.83
C LYS A 128 -20.43 -14.51 8.40
N GLU A 129 -20.05 -13.27 8.77
CA GLU A 129 -20.88 -12.10 8.56
C GLU A 129 -20.69 -11.48 7.18
N LEU A 130 -19.49 -11.52 6.62
CA LEU A 130 -19.15 -10.84 5.37
C LEU A 130 -18.79 -11.78 4.21
N GLY A 131 -18.62 -13.08 4.47
CA GLY A 131 -18.19 -14.04 3.46
C GLY A 131 -16.75 -13.84 2.97
N LEU A 132 -15.96 -13.04 3.70
CA LEU A 132 -14.54 -12.79 3.42
C LEU A 132 -13.67 -13.63 4.35
N THR A 133 -12.44 -13.91 3.95
CA THR A 133 -11.45 -14.56 4.82
C THR A 133 -10.31 -13.60 5.14
N ILE A 134 -9.72 -13.76 6.31
CA ILE A 134 -8.55 -13.02 6.74
C ILE A 134 -7.45 -13.96 7.21
N SER A 135 -6.21 -13.53 7.05
CA SER A 135 -5.06 -14.15 7.74
C SER A 135 -4.62 -13.24 8.86
N VAL A 136 -4.38 -13.83 10.04
CA VAL A 136 -4.08 -13.09 11.26
C VAL A 136 -2.71 -13.48 11.78
N GLY A 137 -1.86 -12.49 12.05
CA GLY A 137 -0.61 -12.65 12.78
C GLY A 137 -0.75 -12.11 14.19
N VAL A 138 -0.49 -12.96 15.18
CA VAL A 138 -0.47 -12.60 16.61
C VAL A 138 0.97 -12.48 17.07
N SER A 139 1.36 -11.33 17.60
CA SER A 139 2.72 -11.11 18.09
C SER A 139 2.77 -9.97 19.11
N PHE A 140 3.96 -9.75 19.67
CA PHE A 140 4.27 -8.73 20.65
C PHE A 140 4.72 -7.38 20.06
N ASN A 141 4.78 -7.27 18.74
CA ASN A 141 5.03 -6.02 18.02
C ASN A 141 4.38 -6.03 16.63
N LYS A 142 4.25 -4.85 16.01
CA LYS A 142 3.58 -4.67 14.72
C LYS A 142 4.27 -5.40 13.57
N VAL A 143 5.61 -5.39 13.53
CA VAL A 143 6.39 -5.96 12.42
C VAL A 143 6.22 -7.48 12.38
N PHE A 144 6.32 -8.14 13.52
CA PHE A 144 6.16 -9.59 13.59
C PHE A 144 4.69 -10.02 13.44
N ALA A 145 3.76 -9.22 13.94
CA ALA A 145 2.34 -9.46 13.68
C ALA A 145 2.03 -9.41 12.17
N LYS A 146 2.57 -8.40 11.44
CA LYS A 146 2.43 -8.31 9.99
C LYS A 146 3.07 -9.52 9.29
N LEU A 147 4.30 -9.86 9.66
CA LEU A 147 5.00 -11.01 9.10
C LEU A 147 4.21 -12.31 9.32
N GLY A 148 3.68 -12.52 10.54
CA GLY A 148 2.86 -13.69 10.88
C GLY A 148 1.61 -13.82 10.00
N SER A 149 0.93 -12.69 9.67
CA SER A 149 -0.23 -12.72 8.79
C SER A 149 0.10 -13.12 7.34
N ASP A 150 1.36 -12.95 6.93
CA ASP A 150 1.82 -13.34 5.59
C ASP A 150 2.33 -14.80 5.49
N MET A 151 2.75 -15.40 6.62
CA MET A 151 3.36 -16.74 6.63
C MET A 151 2.38 -17.85 6.24
N LYS A 152 1.12 -17.75 6.68
CA LYS A 152 0.08 -18.74 6.38
C LYS A 152 -1.12 -18.02 5.78
N LYS A 153 -1.36 -18.25 4.49
CA LYS A 153 -2.51 -17.72 3.73
C LYS A 153 -3.10 -18.82 2.84
N PRO A 154 -4.41 -18.83 2.62
CA PRO A 154 -5.45 -17.98 3.21
C PRO A 154 -6.01 -18.53 4.54
N ASP A 155 -6.85 -17.71 5.20
CA ASP A 155 -7.75 -18.10 6.31
C ASP A 155 -7.04 -18.83 7.46
N ALA A 156 -6.00 -18.21 8.03
CA ALA A 156 -5.17 -18.84 9.04
C ALA A 156 -4.73 -17.85 10.14
N VAL A 157 -4.39 -18.38 11.30
CA VAL A 157 -3.73 -17.65 12.39
C VAL A 157 -2.30 -18.14 12.54
N THR A 158 -1.36 -17.21 12.67
CA THR A 158 0.05 -17.48 12.97
C THR A 158 0.46 -16.73 14.23
N VAL A 159 1.05 -17.43 15.20
CA VAL A 159 1.49 -16.86 16.48
C VAL A 159 3.00 -16.83 16.54
N ILE A 160 3.56 -15.64 16.75
CA ILE A 160 5.01 -15.41 16.90
C ILE A 160 5.23 -14.83 18.30
N ARG A 161 5.82 -15.62 19.21
CA ARG A 161 6.08 -15.26 20.60
C ARG A 161 7.52 -14.80 20.80
N ARG A 162 7.78 -14.14 21.96
CA ARG A 162 9.13 -13.69 22.33
C ARG A 162 10.13 -14.83 22.44
N GLU A 163 9.66 -15.99 22.87
CA GLU A 163 10.48 -17.17 23.10
C GLU A 163 10.93 -17.86 21.82
N ASN A 164 10.14 -17.78 20.74
CA ASN A 164 10.36 -18.56 19.52
C ASN A 164 10.57 -17.74 18.23
N PHE A 165 10.53 -16.38 18.30
CA PHE A 165 10.58 -15.58 17.09
C PHE A 165 11.85 -15.80 16.28
N ARG A 166 13.00 -16.04 16.93
CA ARG A 166 14.26 -16.25 16.24
C ARG A 166 14.21 -17.51 15.37
N ASP A 167 13.71 -18.59 15.92
CA ASP A 167 13.62 -19.88 15.21
C ASP A 167 12.61 -19.81 14.07
N MET A 168 11.52 -19.05 14.26
CA MET A 168 10.46 -18.93 13.26
C MET A 168 10.82 -17.98 12.11
N ILE A 169 11.49 -16.85 12.38
CA ILE A 169 11.57 -15.76 11.38
C ILE A 169 13.00 -15.45 10.92
N TRP A 170 14.04 -15.76 11.69
CA TRP A 170 15.41 -15.41 11.28
C TRP A 170 15.87 -16.12 10.01
N GLN A 171 15.28 -17.26 9.69
CA GLN A 171 15.59 -18.02 8.46
C GLN A 171 14.83 -17.49 7.23
N LEU A 172 13.82 -16.64 7.43
CA LEU A 172 13.04 -16.07 6.34
C LEU A 172 13.87 -15.07 5.53
N PRO A 173 13.58 -14.92 4.22
CA PRO A 173 14.22 -13.91 3.39
C PRO A 173 14.12 -12.51 4.00
N ALA A 174 15.18 -11.72 3.91
CA ALA A 174 15.17 -10.32 4.40
C ALA A 174 14.05 -9.49 3.76
N GLU A 175 13.68 -9.79 2.51
CA GLU A 175 12.64 -9.08 1.76
C GLU A 175 11.22 -9.34 2.25
N ASP A 176 10.99 -10.35 3.10
CA ASP A 176 9.71 -10.60 3.74
C ASP A 176 9.46 -9.67 4.92
N MET A 177 10.51 -9.04 5.46
CA MET A 177 10.37 -8.10 6.57
C MET A 177 9.82 -6.76 6.09
N LEU A 178 8.87 -6.21 6.85
CA LEU A 178 8.33 -4.88 6.62
C LEU A 178 9.46 -3.85 6.47
N TRP A 179 9.31 -2.92 5.53
CA TRP A 179 10.29 -1.89 5.13
C TRP A 179 11.47 -2.38 4.27
N VAL A 180 11.60 -3.68 4.00
CA VAL A 180 12.59 -4.20 3.06
C VAL A 180 12.00 -4.34 1.67
N GLY A 181 11.94 -3.23 0.93
CA GLY A 181 11.51 -3.23 -0.47
C GLY A 181 12.63 -3.71 -1.42
N ARG A 182 12.31 -3.83 -2.72
CA ARG A 182 13.23 -4.33 -3.76
C ARG A 182 14.59 -3.63 -3.79
N SER A 183 14.62 -2.30 -3.60
CA SER A 183 15.86 -1.53 -3.57
C SER A 183 16.72 -1.90 -2.37
N THR A 184 16.13 -1.95 -1.18
CA THR A 184 16.80 -2.33 0.06
C THR A 184 17.31 -3.77 -0.01
N SER A 185 16.48 -4.72 -0.46
CA SER A 185 16.85 -6.12 -0.65
C SER A 185 18.05 -6.27 -1.60
N LYS A 186 18.05 -5.53 -2.72
CA LYS A 186 19.17 -5.54 -3.67
C LYS A 186 20.50 -5.08 -3.04
N VAL A 187 20.44 -4.07 -2.18
CA VAL A 187 21.65 -3.56 -1.48
C VAL A 187 22.07 -4.54 -0.40
N LEU A 188 21.15 -5.08 0.41
CA LEU A 188 21.46 -6.09 1.43
C LEU A 188 22.15 -7.30 0.81
N LYS A 189 21.64 -7.83 -0.30
CA LYS A 189 22.22 -8.97 -1.03
C LYS A 189 23.66 -8.73 -1.50
N LYS A 190 24.05 -7.48 -1.83
CA LYS A 190 25.43 -7.14 -2.18
C LYS A 190 26.41 -7.33 -1.03
N TYR A 191 25.92 -7.25 0.21
CA TYR A 191 26.73 -7.45 1.43
C TYR A 191 26.54 -8.83 2.05
N GLY A 192 25.92 -9.78 1.32
CA GLY A 192 25.67 -11.13 1.80
C GLY A 192 24.57 -11.25 2.85
N ILE A 193 23.78 -10.18 3.08
CA ILE A 193 22.66 -10.17 4.02
C ILE A 193 21.42 -10.64 3.26
N ILE A 194 21.02 -11.89 3.50
CA ILE A 194 19.96 -12.56 2.74
C ILE A 194 18.71 -12.82 3.59
N THR A 195 18.91 -13.08 4.88
CA THR A 195 17.83 -13.43 5.81
C THR A 195 17.58 -12.32 6.82
N ILE A 196 16.43 -12.40 7.51
CA ILE A 196 16.11 -11.51 8.63
C ILE A 196 17.14 -11.69 9.75
N GLY A 197 17.61 -12.92 9.99
CA GLY A 197 18.67 -13.22 10.95
C GLY A 197 20.01 -12.57 10.61
N ASP A 198 20.33 -12.44 9.31
CA ASP A 198 21.54 -11.72 8.89
C ASP A 198 21.44 -10.23 9.21
N ILE A 199 20.25 -9.61 9.02
CA ILE A 199 20.02 -8.22 9.43
C ILE A 199 20.19 -8.10 10.96
N ALA A 200 19.61 -9.03 11.73
CA ALA A 200 19.67 -9.01 13.19
C ALA A 200 21.09 -9.13 13.75
N LYS A 201 21.94 -9.90 13.08
CA LYS A 201 23.35 -10.13 13.45
C LYS A 201 24.32 -9.10 12.91
N SER A 202 23.87 -8.26 11.96
CA SER A 202 24.72 -7.21 11.37
C SER A 202 25.04 -6.12 12.39
N ASP A 203 26.18 -5.45 12.19
CA ASP A 203 26.54 -4.26 12.98
C ASP A 203 25.54 -3.11 12.68
N PRO A 204 24.85 -2.57 13.71
CA PRO A 204 23.95 -1.43 13.54
C PRO A 204 24.63 -0.18 12.95
N ALA A 205 25.94 0.04 13.22
CA ALA A 205 26.69 1.16 12.67
C ALA A 205 26.90 1.00 11.16
N PHE A 206 27.20 -0.21 10.70
CA PHE A 206 27.27 -0.54 9.28
C PHE A 206 25.92 -0.31 8.58
N LEU A 207 24.82 -0.82 9.14
CA LEU A 207 23.49 -0.61 8.57
C LEU A 207 23.09 0.87 8.55
N LYS A 208 23.46 1.64 9.58
CA LYS A 208 23.25 3.09 9.62
C LYS A 208 24.02 3.82 8.53
N THR A 209 25.27 3.44 8.28
CA THR A 209 26.09 4.04 7.21
C THR A 209 25.49 3.73 5.83
N THR A 210 24.97 2.50 5.63
CA THR A 210 24.45 2.05 4.33
C THR A 210 23.03 2.56 4.03
N PHE A 211 22.15 2.60 5.03
CA PHE A 211 20.72 2.89 4.87
C PHE A 211 20.23 4.11 5.67
N GLY A 212 21.13 4.84 6.32
CA GLY A 212 20.77 5.96 7.19
C GLY A 212 19.96 5.50 8.41
N LYS A 213 19.02 6.33 8.84
CA LYS A 213 18.12 6.03 9.97
C LYS A 213 17.36 4.71 9.78
N ASN A 214 16.98 4.40 8.55
CA ASN A 214 16.24 3.17 8.24
C ASN A 214 17.06 1.91 8.53
N GLY A 215 18.39 1.92 8.39
CA GLY A 215 19.23 0.78 8.73
C GLY A 215 19.12 0.38 10.20
N VAL A 216 19.12 1.37 11.10
CA VAL A 216 18.92 1.13 12.54
C VAL A 216 17.52 0.61 12.83
N VAL A 217 16.49 1.13 12.13
CA VAL A 217 15.12 0.64 12.25
C VAL A 217 15.02 -0.82 11.83
N LEU A 218 15.60 -1.20 10.69
CA LEU A 218 15.62 -2.58 10.21
C LEU A 218 16.30 -3.53 11.23
N TRP A 219 17.44 -3.12 11.77
CA TRP A 219 18.12 -3.89 12.82
C TRP A 219 17.25 -4.08 14.06
N ARG A 220 16.60 -3.00 14.54
CA ARG A 220 15.68 -3.08 15.68
C ARG A 220 14.49 -4.01 15.39
N CYS A 221 13.90 -3.91 14.20
CA CYS A 221 12.80 -4.77 13.77
C CYS A 221 13.23 -6.25 13.77
N ALA A 222 14.36 -6.58 13.16
CA ALA A 222 14.87 -7.96 13.07
C ALA A 222 15.19 -8.57 14.45
N ASN A 223 15.55 -7.74 15.44
CA ASN A 223 15.79 -8.14 16.82
C ASN A 223 14.54 -8.08 17.72
N GLY A 224 13.37 -7.80 17.19
CA GLY A 224 12.13 -7.71 17.99
C GLY A 224 12.07 -6.51 18.94
N LEU A 225 12.89 -5.48 18.70
CA LEU A 225 13.00 -4.25 19.51
C LEU A 225 12.09 -3.12 18.99
N GLU A 226 11.24 -3.41 18.01
CA GLU A 226 10.20 -2.51 17.56
C GLU A 226 9.11 -2.44 18.65
N ASN A 227 8.71 -1.24 19.03
CA ASN A 227 7.78 -0.99 20.15
C ASN A 227 6.81 0.16 19.87
N SER A 228 6.58 0.52 18.60
CA SER A 228 5.59 1.54 18.28
C SER A 228 4.18 1.10 18.71
N PRO A 229 3.42 1.94 19.41
CA PRO A 229 2.07 1.58 19.84
C PRO A 229 1.14 1.46 18.61
N VAL A 230 0.08 0.67 18.77
CA VAL A 230 -1.05 0.70 17.85
C VAL A 230 -1.84 1.98 18.13
N CYS A 231 -2.14 2.75 17.07
CA CYS A 231 -2.92 3.96 17.21
C CYS A 231 -4.41 3.64 17.43
N ASN A 232 -5.11 4.55 18.10
CA ASN A 232 -6.57 4.49 18.22
C ASN A 232 -7.22 4.67 16.83
N MET A 233 -8.37 4.06 16.62
CA MET A 233 -9.13 4.11 15.35
C MET A 233 -9.47 5.53 14.89
N GLY A 234 -9.54 6.50 15.80
CA GLY A 234 -9.76 7.93 15.50
C GLY A 234 -8.50 8.70 15.11
N TYR A 235 -7.31 8.13 15.28
CA TYR A 235 -6.06 8.81 14.97
C TYR A 235 -5.89 9.02 13.46
N ARG A 236 -5.66 10.26 13.08
CA ARG A 236 -5.32 10.64 11.71
C ARG A 236 -3.97 11.35 11.71
N PRO A 237 -2.95 10.80 11.05
CA PRO A 237 -1.67 11.51 10.94
C PRO A 237 -1.85 12.81 10.16
N PRO A 238 -1.07 13.86 10.45
CA PRO A 238 -1.09 15.11 9.69
C PRO A 238 -0.90 14.85 8.19
N VAL A 239 -1.72 15.48 7.36
CA VAL A 239 -1.62 15.38 5.90
C VAL A 239 -0.42 16.21 5.43
N LYS A 240 0.60 15.57 4.91
CA LYS A 240 1.82 16.24 4.41
C LYS A 240 1.69 16.70 2.96
N SER A 241 0.84 16.09 2.18
CA SER A 241 0.60 16.47 0.79
C SER A 241 -0.70 15.90 0.26
N VAL A 242 -1.33 16.63 -0.65
CA VAL A 242 -2.48 16.18 -1.46
C VAL A 242 -2.05 16.18 -2.93
N GLY A 243 -2.12 15.04 -3.61
CA GLY A 243 -1.64 14.96 -4.99
C GLY A 243 -2.50 14.10 -5.90
N ARG A 244 -2.44 14.42 -7.18
CA ARG A 244 -3.03 13.65 -8.28
C ARG A 244 -2.04 13.52 -9.41
N GLY A 245 -2.06 12.37 -10.05
CA GLY A 245 -1.24 12.10 -11.23
C GLY A 245 -2.00 11.27 -12.24
N VAL A 246 -1.61 11.38 -13.49
CA VAL A 246 -2.16 10.62 -14.62
C VAL A 246 -1.03 10.15 -15.53
N THR A 247 -1.12 8.91 -15.99
CA THR A 247 -0.41 8.47 -17.20
C THR A 247 -1.33 8.76 -18.36
N CYS A 248 -0.90 9.64 -19.25
CA CYS A 248 -1.72 10.08 -20.38
C CYS A 248 -1.94 8.94 -21.38
N VAL A 249 -3.12 8.90 -22.00
CA VAL A 249 -3.44 7.93 -23.06
C VAL A 249 -2.49 8.13 -24.23
N ASP A 250 -2.30 9.38 -24.67
CA ASP A 250 -1.30 9.80 -25.65
C ASP A 250 -0.16 10.53 -24.97
N ASP A 251 1.05 10.39 -25.52
CA ASP A 251 2.22 11.08 -25.02
C ASP A 251 2.13 12.56 -25.38
N LEU A 252 2.32 13.44 -24.39
CA LEU A 252 2.23 14.90 -24.57
C LEU A 252 3.49 15.42 -25.26
N ARG A 253 3.32 16.30 -26.26
CA ARG A 253 4.39 16.75 -27.16
C ARG A 253 4.68 18.24 -27.08
N ASP A 254 3.80 19.02 -26.47
CA ASP A 254 3.97 20.46 -26.34
C ASP A 254 3.52 21.02 -24.98
N ASN A 255 3.82 22.28 -24.74
CA ASN A 255 3.48 22.98 -23.51
C ASN A 255 1.96 23.13 -23.30
N ASN A 256 1.17 23.22 -24.37
CA ASN A 256 -0.28 23.41 -24.27
C ASN A 256 -0.96 22.12 -23.83
N GLU A 257 -0.52 20.97 -24.32
CA GLU A 257 -0.99 19.66 -23.89
C GLU A 257 -0.68 19.43 -22.41
N VAL A 258 0.55 19.71 -21.98
CA VAL A 258 0.94 19.63 -20.57
C VAL A 258 0.14 20.60 -19.70
N TRP A 259 -0.09 21.84 -20.16
CA TRP A 259 -0.91 22.82 -19.44
C TRP A 259 -2.33 22.32 -19.16
N ARG A 260 -2.99 21.74 -20.19
CA ARG A 260 -4.35 21.18 -20.02
C ARG A 260 -4.40 20.09 -18.95
N VAL A 261 -3.41 19.19 -18.95
CA VAL A 261 -3.32 18.13 -17.95
C VAL A 261 -3.04 18.69 -16.56
N LEU A 262 -2.09 19.61 -16.43
CA LEU A 262 -1.78 20.27 -15.16
C LEU A 262 -2.99 21.02 -14.60
N LEU A 263 -3.76 21.72 -15.43
CA LEU A 263 -4.97 22.42 -15.01
C LEU A 263 -6.02 21.45 -14.46
N SER A 264 -6.28 20.35 -15.17
CA SER A 264 -7.22 19.31 -14.73
C SER A 264 -6.80 18.67 -13.41
N LEU A 265 -5.52 18.29 -13.29
CA LEU A 265 -4.98 17.72 -12.05
C LEU A 265 -5.03 18.71 -10.88
N SER A 266 -4.72 19.98 -11.14
CA SER A 266 -4.78 21.03 -10.11
C SER A 266 -6.21 21.28 -9.64
N HIS A 267 -7.20 21.16 -10.53
CA HIS A 267 -8.61 21.24 -10.15
C HIS A 267 -8.98 20.09 -9.18
N ALA A 268 -8.57 18.87 -9.49
CA ALA A 268 -8.81 17.71 -8.63
C ALA A 268 -8.10 17.84 -7.26
N VAL A 269 -6.84 18.30 -7.25
CA VAL A 269 -6.09 18.57 -6.00
C VAL A 269 -6.80 19.64 -5.18
N SER A 270 -7.18 20.76 -5.81
CA SER A 270 -7.88 21.87 -5.16
C SER A 270 -9.24 21.44 -4.57
N LYS A 271 -9.98 20.54 -5.25
CA LYS A 271 -11.21 19.96 -4.71
C LYS A 271 -10.95 19.22 -3.39
N HIS A 272 -9.94 18.35 -3.35
CA HIS A 272 -9.57 17.61 -2.12
C HIS A 272 -9.09 18.55 -0.99
N LEU A 273 -8.30 19.58 -1.32
CA LEU A 273 -7.89 20.56 -0.32
C LEU A 273 -9.10 21.22 0.36
N ARG A 274 -10.12 21.58 -0.42
CA ARG A 274 -11.35 22.17 0.13
C ARG A 274 -12.17 21.19 0.95
N GLU A 275 -12.30 19.95 0.49
CA GLU A 275 -13.01 18.89 1.21
C GLU A 275 -12.38 18.59 2.58
N ASP A 276 -11.06 18.66 2.67
CA ASP A 276 -10.30 18.37 3.89
C ASP A 276 -9.98 19.65 4.72
N GLY A 277 -10.38 20.85 4.27
CA GLY A 277 -10.09 22.10 4.94
C GLY A 277 -8.60 22.50 4.93
N LEU A 278 -7.83 22.02 3.93
CA LEU A 278 -6.38 22.22 3.83
C LEU A 278 -6.01 23.32 2.84
N LEU A 279 -4.82 23.89 3.02
CA LEU A 279 -4.21 24.89 2.11
C LEU A 279 -2.88 24.34 1.59
N ALA A 280 -2.55 24.67 0.34
CA ALA A 280 -1.25 24.41 -0.25
C ALA A 280 -0.27 25.53 0.13
N GLY A 281 0.80 25.22 0.86
CA GLY A 281 1.94 26.14 1.10
C GLY A 281 2.97 26.09 -0.04
N GLY A 282 2.96 25.02 -0.83
CA GLY A 282 3.81 24.86 -2.00
C GLY A 282 3.22 23.90 -3.03
N VAL A 283 3.84 23.84 -4.20
CA VAL A 283 3.47 22.96 -5.30
C VAL A 283 4.67 22.11 -5.71
N GLN A 284 4.44 20.80 -5.85
CA GLN A 284 5.39 19.86 -6.43
C GLN A 284 4.81 19.29 -7.72
N ILE A 285 5.64 19.14 -8.74
CA ILE A 285 5.31 18.39 -9.94
C ILE A 285 6.19 17.15 -10.08
N GLY A 286 5.63 16.10 -10.68
CA GLY A 286 6.36 14.92 -11.13
C GLY A 286 6.11 14.72 -12.62
N ILE A 287 7.17 14.58 -13.39
CA ILE A 287 7.10 14.38 -14.85
C ILE A 287 7.80 13.07 -15.17
N LYS A 288 7.09 12.19 -15.87
CA LYS A 288 7.66 10.96 -16.42
C LYS A 288 7.64 11.04 -17.93
N ASN A 289 8.76 10.85 -18.57
CA ASN A 289 8.88 10.88 -20.03
C ASN A 289 8.68 9.48 -20.66
N THR A 290 8.70 9.40 -22.00
CA THR A 290 8.54 8.15 -22.75
C THR A 290 9.69 7.17 -22.57
N ALA A 291 10.89 7.64 -22.19
CA ALA A 291 12.01 6.79 -21.79
C ALA A 291 11.88 6.26 -20.34
N LEU A 292 10.74 6.50 -19.69
CA LEU A 292 10.41 6.12 -18.32
C LEU A 292 11.25 6.82 -17.24
N PHE A 293 12.04 7.80 -17.59
CA PHE A 293 12.74 8.64 -16.64
C PHE A 293 11.75 9.56 -15.90
N THR A 294 11.88 9.65 -14.58
CA THR A 294 11.01 10.49 -13.73
C THR A 294 11.83 11.58 -13.07
N SER A 295 11.39 12.83 -13.23
CA SER A 295 11.92 13.99 -12.52
C SER A 295 10.85 14.61 -11.62
N GLN A 296 11.29 15.23 -10.52
CA GLN A 296 10.41 15.95 -9.61
C GLN A 296 11.02 17.31 -9.31
N SER A 297 10.15 18.32 -9.21
CA SER A 297 10.52 19.67 -8.77
C SER A 297 9.42 20.28 -7.93
N GLN A 298 9.80 21.14 -6.99
CA GLN A 298 8.86 21.80 -6.10
C GLN A 298 9.25 23.25 -5.80
N SER A 299 8.27 24.05 -5.44
CA SER A 299 8.49 25.43 -5.01
C SER A 299 7.40 25.86 -4.04
N LYS A 300 7.75 26.72 -3.10
CA LYS A 300 6.80 27.39 -2.20
C LYS A 300 5.91 28.34 -2.99
N LEU A 301 4.71 28.53 -2.49
CA LEU A 301 3.79 29.58 -2.86
C LEU A 301 4.06 30.84 -2.00
N ILE A 302 3.71 32.01 -2.50
CA ILE A 302 3.85 33.26 -1.73
C ILE A 302 2.86 33.26 -0.57
N TYR A 303 1.63 32.81 -0.84
CA TYR A 303 0.56 32.66 0.14
C TYR A 303 -0.06 31.28 0.03
N PRO A 304 -0.45 30.65 1.14
CA PRO A 304 -1.20 29.39 1.11
C PRO A 304 -2.52 29.56 0.35
N THR A 305 -2.86 28.58 -0.51
CA THR A 305 -4.04 28.67 -1.37
C THR A 305 -4.74 27.33 -1.59
N GLN A 306 -6.05 27.41 -1.90
CA GLN A 306 -6.85 26.29 -2.44
C GLN A 306 -7.23 26.55 -3.91
N ASN A 307 -6.79 27.67 -4.50
CA ASN A 307 -7.19 28.06 -5.84
C ASN A 307 -6.50 27.18 -6.88
N SER A 308 -7.30 26.47 -7.66
CA SER A 308 -6.81 25.54 -8.68
C SER A 308 -5.98 26.24 -9.76
N ARG A 309 -6.32 27.47 -10.12
CA ARG A 309 -5.58 28.24 -11.14
C ARG A 309 -4.19 28.64 -10.65
N GLU A 310 -4.06 29.08 -9.40
CA GLU A 310 -2.77 29.41 -8.79
C GLU A 310 -1.86 28.19 -8.69
N ILE A 311 -2.41 27.04 -8.24
CA ILE A 311 -1.70 25.76 -8.20
C ILE A 311 -1.24 25.36 -9.61
N ALA A 312 -2.13 25.47 -10.62
CA ALA A 312 -1.81 25.12 -12.00
C ALA A 312 -0.73 26.04 -12.61
N LEU A 313 -0.83 27.36 -12.40
CA LEU A 313 0.15 28.32 -12.87
C LEU A 313 1.53 28.07 -12.27
N LYS A 314 1.58 27.76 -10.97
CA LYS A 314 2.83 27.41 -10.29
C LYS A 314 3.41 26.09 -10.81
N ALA A 315 2.58 25.07 -10.98
CA ALA A 315 2.97 23.79 -11.56
C ALA A 315 3.52 23.96 -12.98
N PHE A 316 2.86 24.75 -13.81
CA PHE A 316 3.30 25.00 -15.17
C PHE A 316 4.60 25.83 -15.26
N SER A 317 4.76 26.80 -14.36
CA SER A 317 6.02 27.53 -14.22
C SER A 317 7.19 26.59 -13.90
N LEU A 318 7.01 25.69 -12.92
CA LEU A 318 8.01 24.66 -12.58
C LEU A 318 8.31 23.75 -13.78
N PHE A 319 7.28 23.31 -14.49
CA PHE A 319 7.45 22.49 -15.67
C PHE A 319 8.33 23.20 -16.72
N LYS A 320 8.01 24.43 -17.10
CA LYS A 320 8.79 25.22 -18.09
C LYS A 320 10.24 25.45 -17.68
N GLN A 321 10.50 25.60 -16.39
CA GLN A 321 11.85 25.81 -15.86
C GLN A 321 12.69 24.54 -15.88
N THR A 322 12.08 23.40 -15.64
CA THR A 322 12.82 22.15 -15.36
C THR A 322 12.78 21.12 -16.47
N TYR A 323 11.71 21.12 -17.29
CA TYR A 323 11.60 20.14 -18.37
C TYR A 323 12.18 20.68 -19.68
N LYS A 324 13.17 19.94 -20.20
CA LYS A 324 13.75 20.19 -21.52
C LYS A 324 13.18 19.17 -22.51
N TRP A 325 12.50 19.63 -23.53
CA TRP A 325 11.82 18.82 -24.53
C TRP A 325 12.79 17.95 -25.38
N GLN A 326 13.39 16.93 -24.73
CA GLN A 326 14.18 15.92 -25.42
C GLN A 326 13.33 14.72 -25.85
N THR A 327 12.27 14.44 -25.10
CA THR A 327 11.33 13.33 -25.33
C THR A 327 9.93 13.77 -24.92
N PRO A 328 8.85 13.15 -25.50
CA PRO A 328 7.48 13.43 -25.06
C PRO A 328 7.24 13.07 -23.59
N VAL A 329 6.24 13.71 -22.99
CA VAL A 329 5.81 13.46 -21.61
C VAL A 329 4.74 12.37 -21.59
N ARG A 330 4.97 11.32 -20.79
CA ARG A 330 4.08 10.17 -20.62
C ARG A 330 3.12 10.31 -19.44
N ALA A 331 3.59 10.85 -18.33
CA ALA A 331 2.79 11.00 -17.12
C ALA A 331 3.13 12.30 -16.40
N VAL A 332 2.10 12.87 -15.78
CA VAL A 332 2.16 14.12 -15.03
C VAL A 332 1.55 13.93 -13.64
N THR A 333 2.19 14.49 -12.63
CA THR A 333 1.68 14.52 -11.25
C THR A 333 1.74 15.94 -10.72
N VAL A 334 0.69 16.38 -10.02
CA VAL A 334 0.64 17.63 -9.25
C VAL A 334 0.39 17.29 -7.79
N ARG A 335 1.15 17.90 -6.88
CA ARG A 335 0.94 17.81 -5.44
C ARG A 335 0.93 19.20 -4.82
N ALA A 336 -0.05 19.43 -3.97
CA ALA A 336 -0.01 20.47 -2.95
C ALA A 336 0.80 19.93 -1.76
N ILE A 337 1.74 20.70 -1.28
CA ILE A 337 2.60 20.39 -0.13
C ILE A 337 2.47 21.51 0.92
N GLU A 338 2.87 21.22 2.19
CA GLU A 338 2.96 22.23 3.24
C GLU A 338 3.89 23.40 2.89
#